data_96330cc44d6a84da2fef4eca3eba619e
#
_entry.id   96330cc44d6a84da2fef4eca3eba619e
#
_cell.length_a   1.000
_cell.length_b   1.000
_cell.length_c   1.000
_cell.angle_alpha   90.00
_cell.angle_beta   90.00
_cell.angle_gamma   90.00
#
_symmetry.space_group_name_H-M   'P 1'
#
loop_
_entity.id
_entity.type
_entity.pdbx_description
1 polymer ?
#
loop_
_entity_poly.entity_id
_entity_poly.type
_entity_poly.pdbx_seq_one_letter_code
_entity_poly.pdbx_strand_id
1 'polypeptide(L)'
;MKVLAIIYLGYMFVALYFLLLFLLLYIRNRKTLFNFPHSKKIYSVSAIVPAYNEQNTIKNTVEAILKSDYPGLKEIIVINDGSKDKTLEIAKKLAAKYEKVKVYTKQNKGSKADALNFGLKKISSELVAVVDADSYPSPDAISKLAGYFDDKKTGVATCPILVRSPNKFIEKLQAIEYRIIAITRKLLGYVDAIYVTPGPLALYRKSALDKIKGFDVNNLTEDIEATWHLTFLGYKRQACLATETTTTAPSKFIHWFKQRKRWNIGGMQCINKYKAFFFKKGMLGLFILPFFVLQTFLGLLGLGIFTYLTTTRLIKNYLLTSFSFEAGTSLITMEDLFITPSVLNYLGIVLFILGAIFTLLILYIMKKRVLEHQNIFNILFYLLIYLAVYPFIMVFAITDLIRKKGKWR
;
A
#
# COMPACT_ATOMS: atom_id res chain seq x y z
N MET A 1 -32.67 -12.97 12.93
CA MET A 1 -31.49 -13.42 13.67
C MET A 1 -30.64 -14.47 12.91
N LYS A 2 -31.22 -15.58 12.41
CA LYS A 2 -30.44 -16.65 11.72
C LYS A 2 -29.61 -16.17 10.53
N VAL A 3 -30.15 -15.31 9.65
CA VAL A 3 -29.44 -14.80 8.46
C VAL A 3 -28.22 -13.95 8.83
N LEU A 4 -28.37 -13.03 9.79
CA LEU A 4 -27.28 -12.19 10.27
C LEU A 4 -26.15 -13.02 10.90
N ALA A 5 -26.49 -14.07 11.65
CA ALA A 5 -25.52 -14.99 12.23
C ALA A 5 -24.73 -15.75 11.15
N ILE A 6 -25.38 -16.21 10.08
CA ILE A 6 -24.71 -16.88 8.95
C ILE A 6 -23.74 -15.91 8.24
N ILE A 7 -24.18 -14.67 7.96
CA ILE A 7 -23.34 -13.65 7.35
C ILE A 7 -22.10 -13.38 8.23
N TYR A 8 -22.32 -13.24 9.54
CA TYR A 8 -21.24 -12.99 10.48
C TYR A 8 -20.24 -14.16 10.55
N LEU A 9 -20.73 -15.40 10.59
CA LEU A 9 -19.88 -16.59 10.55
C LEU A 9 -19.07 -16.67 9.25
N GLY A 10 -19.69 -16.38 8.10
CA GLY A 10 -18.97 -16.30 6.82
C GLY A 10 -17.87 -15.23 6.83
N TYR A 11 -18.17 -14.05 7.39
CA TYR A 11 -17.18 -13.00 7.57
C TYR A 11 -16.00 -13.44 8.44
N MET A 12 -16.31 -14.07 9.59
CA MET A 12 -15.31 -14.59 10.53
C MET A 12 -14.45 -15.68 9.90
N PHE A 13 -15.06 -16.60 9.15
CA PHE A 13 -14.36 -17.66 8.43
C PHE A 13 -13.33 -17.08 7.45
N VAL A 14 -13.73 -16.11 6.64
CA VAL A 14 -12.83 -15.48 5.67
C VAL A 14 -11.68 -14.71 6.36
N ALA A 15 -11.99 -13.98 7.43
CA ALA A 15 -10.98 -13.25 8.18
C ALA A 15 -9.95 -14.22 8.83
N LEU A 16 -10.43 -15.29 9.44
CA LEU A 16 -9.58 -16.35 10.02
C LEU A 16 -8.75 -17.06 8.96
N TYR A 17 -9.34 -17.36 7.80
CA TYR A 17 -8.62 -17.96 6.67
C TYR A 17 -7.42 -17.12 6.24
N PHE A 18 -7.58 -15.81 6.03
CA PHE A 18 -6.47 -14.96 5.65
C PHE A 18 -5.43 -14.80 6.76
N LEU A 19 -5.86 -14.69 8.00
CA LEU A 19 -4.95 -14.63 9.14
C LEU A 19 -4.07 -15.90 9.22
N LEU A 20 -4.69 -17.07 9.12
CA LEU A 20 -3.99 -18.35 9.12
C LEU A 20 -3.09 -18.51 7.89
N LEU A 21 -3.52 -18.08 6.72
CA LEU A 21 -2.71 -18.09 5.50
C LEU A 21 -1.40 -17.29 5.72
N PHE A 22 -1.49 -16.06 6.22
CA PHE A 22 -0.31 -15.24 6.49
C PHE A 22 0.57 -15.84 7.59
N LEU A 23 -0.02 -16.40 8.64
CA LEU A 23 0.71 -17.06 9.71
C LEU A 23 1.47 -18.30 9.21
N LEU A 24 0.84 -19.14 8.41
CA LEU A 24 1.45 -20.34 7.81
C LEU A 24 2.59 -19.95 6.84
N LEU A 25 2.36 -18.94 5.99
CA LEU A 25 3.41 -18.42 5.11
C LEU A 25 4.60 -17.88 5.93
N TYR A 26 4.35 -17.20 7.03
CA TYR A 26 5.40 -16.73 7.94
C TYR A 26 6.17 -17.89 8.56
N ILE A 27 5.48 -18.84 9.20
CA ILE A 27 6.11 -19.99 9.88
C ILE A 27 7.01 -20.77 8.91
N ARG A 28 6.49 -21.05 7.71
CA ARG A 28 7.22 -21.78 6.66
C ARG A 28 8.47 -21.06 6.20
N ASN A 29 8.44 -19.73 6.10
CA ASN A 29 9.47 -18.95 5.44
C ASN A 29 10.28 -18.06 6.41
N ARG A 30 10.09 -18.14 7.75
CA ARG A 30 10.68 -17.24 8.73
C ARG A 30 12.21 -17.17 8.67
N LYS A 31 12.88 -18.28 8.32
CA LYS A 31 14.35 -18.34 8.23
C LYS A 31 14.90 -17.64 6.97
N THR A 32 14.10 -17.48 5.93
CA THR A 32 14.51 -16.90 4.64
C THR A 32 13.92 -15.52 4.38
N LEU A 33 13.20 -14.98 5.36
CA LEU A 33 12.41 -13.75 5.22
C LEU A 33 13.27 -12.56 4.76
N PHE A 34 14.49 -12.44 5.29
CA PHE A 34 15.44 -11.38 4.98
C PHE A 34 16.51 -11.80 3.94
N ASN A 35 16.46 -13.03 3.43
CA ASN A 35 17.39 -13.47 2.42
C ASN A 35 17.10 -12.78 1.09
N PHE A 36 18.16 -12.47 0.36
CA PHE A 36 18.10 -11.91 -0.99
C PHE A 36 19.18 -12.55 -1.86
N PRO A 37 18.95 -12.69 -3.17
CA PRO A 37 19.96 -13.22 -4.08
C PRO A 37 21.04 -12.16 -4.39
N HIS A 38 22.29 -12.57 -4.38
CA HIS A 38 23.37 -11.75 -4.91
C HIS A 38 23.37 -11.81 -6.43
N SER A 39 23.52 -10.65 -7.07
CA SER A 39 23.54 -10.60 -8.54
C SER A 39 24.81 -11.24 -9.10
N LYS A 40 24.63 -12.07 -10.14
CA LYS A 40 25.73 -12.72 -10.84
C LYS A 40 26.46 -11.79 -11.80
N LYS A 41 25.84 -10.67 -12.18
CA LYS A 41 26.40 -9.63 -13.05
C LYS A 41 25.97 -8.24 -12.60
N ILE A 42 26.67 -7.23 -13.07
CA ILE A 42 26.30 -5.83 -12.86
C ILE A 42 25.33 -5.43 -13.98
N TYR A 43 24.06 -5.27 -13.65
CA TYR A 43 23.04 -4.72 -14.54
C TYR A 43 23.20 -3.19 -14.64
N SER A 44 23.04 -2.64 -15.84
CA SER A 44 22.91 -1.20 -15.98
C SER A 44 21.56 -0.73 -15.43
N VAL A 45 21.56 0.33 -14.59
CA VAL A 45 20.37 0.91 -13.95
C VAL A 45 20.29 2.38 -14.26
N SER A 46 19.12 2.86 -14.71
CA SER A 46 18.76 4.27 -14.70
C SER A 46 17.63 4.51 -13.72
N ALA A 47 17.74 5.57 -12.89
CA ALA A 47 16.66 5.97 -12.00
C ALA A 47 15.79 7.05 -12.66
N ILE A 48 14.46 6.94 -12.56
CA ILE A 48 13.50 7.96 -13.00
C ILE A 48 12.81 8.53 -11.77
N VAL A 49 12.87 9.85 -11.62
CA VAL A 49 12.26 10.60 -10.54
C VAL A 49 11.26 11.60 -11.13
N PRO A 50 9.95 11.26 -11.20
CA PRO A 50 8.92 12.20 -11.60
C PRO A 50 8.69 13.23 -10.49
N ALA A 51 8.74 14.52 -10.80
CA ALA A 51 8.63 15.60 -9.83
C ALA A 51 7.60 16.65 -10.26
N TYR A 52 6.63 16.94 -9.38
CA TYR A 52 5.64 18.00 -9.54
C TYR A 52 5.40 18.73 -8.21
N ASN A 53 5.89 19.95 -8.08
CA ASN A 53 5.85 20.78 -6.86
C ASN A 53 6.50 20.09 -5.64
N GLU A 54 7.75 19.65 -5.80
CA GLU A 54 8.54 18.90 -4.83
C GLU A 54 9.82 19.66 -4.37
N GLN A 55 9.74 20.99 -4.30
CA GLN A 55 10.88 21.84 -3.93
C GLN A 55 11.51 21.49 -2.58
N ASN A 56 10.74 20.91 -1.64
CA ASN A 56 11.19 20.58 -0.29
C ASN A 56 11.87 19.18 -0.19
N THR A 57 11.68 18.33 -1.18
CA THR A 57 12.04 16.90 -1.10
C THR A 57 13.02 16.48 -2.19
N ILE A 58 12.89 17.02 -3.40
CA ILE A 58 13.63 16.57 -4.59
C ILE A 58 15.15 16.51 -4.40
N LYS A 59 15.74 17.50 -3.71
CA LYS A 59 17.18 17.53 -3.42
C LYS A 59 17.60 16.29 -2.64
N ASN A 60 16.92 16.02 -1.53
CA ASN A 60 17.23 14.89 -0.66
C ASN A 60 17.01 13.55 -1.35
N THR A 61 15.99 13.45 -2.21
CA THR A 61 15.71 12.25 -3.01
C THR A 61 16.86 11.94 -3.98
N VAL A 62 17.28 12.93 -4.78
CA VAL A 62 18.37 12.76 -5.72
C VAL A 62 19.68 12.43 -5.00
N GLU A 63 19.99 13.12 -3.90
CA GLU A 63 21.18 12.85 -3.09
C GLU A 63 21.13 11.45 -2.42
N ALA A 64 19.95 10.95 -2.05
CA ALA A 64 19.78 9.59 -1.53
C ALA A 64 20.10 8.54 -2.61
N ILE A 65 19.61 8.75 -3.84
CA ILE A 65 19.90 7.85 -4.97
C ILE A 65 21.39 7.90 -5.34
N LEU A 66 22.03 9.07 -5.33
CA LEU A 66 23.45 9.23 -5.58
C LEU A 66 24.35 8.51 -4.57
N LYS A 67 23.86 8.30 -3.33
CA LYS A 67 24.55 7.52 -2.30
C LYS A 67 24.48 6.01 -2.50
N SER A 68 23.84 5.55 -3.59
CA SER A 68 23.76 4.11 -3.88
C SER A 68 25.16 3.51 -4.03
N ASP A 69 25.38 2.37 -3.35
CA ASP A 69 26.60 1.56 -3.45
C ASP A 69 26.66 0.70 -4.74
N TYR A 70 25.60 0.74 -5.57
CA TYR A 70 25.49 -0.10 -6.75
C TYR A 70 26.29 0.47 -7.93
N PRO A 71 27.34 -0.25 -8.39
CA PRO A 71 28.24 0.26 -9.44
C PRO A 71 27.57 0.40 -10.81
N GLY A 72 26.45 -0.33 -11.04
CA GLY A 72 25.68 -0.26 -12.28
C GLY A 72 24.75 0.92 -12.42
N LEU A 73 24.64 1.82 -11.42
CA LEU A 73 23.81 3.03 -11.50
C LEU A 73 24.47 4.03 -12.46
N LYS A 74 23.91 4.17 -13.66
CA LYS A 74 24.43 5.00 -14.75
C LYS A 74 24.02 6.46 -14.63
N GLU A 75 22.71 6.68 -14.39
CA GLU A 75 22.12 8.02 -14.43
C GLU A 75 20.87 8.13 -13.57
N ILE A 76 20.53 9.35 -13.17
CA ILE A 76 19.31 9.73 -12.47
C ILE A 76 18.60 10.76 -13.35
N ILE A 77 17.43 10.41 -13.85
CA ILE A 77 16.62 11.26 -14.72
C ILE A 77 15.50 11.87 -13.90
N VAL A 78 15.59 13.16 -13.61
CA VAL A 78 14.52 13.93 -12.99
C VAL A 78 13.60 14.46 -14.07
N ILE A 79 12.32 14.11 -14.00
CA ILE A 79 11.30 14.62 -14.91
C ILE A 79 10.47 15.66 -14.18
N ASN A 80 10.74 16.93 -14.47
CA ASN A 80 9.89 18.02 -14.01
C ASN A 80 8.59 18.05 -14.81
N ASP A 81 7.49 17.68 -14.17
CA ASP A 81 6.17 17.61 -14.78
C ASP A 81 5.41 18.93 -14.68
N GLY A 82 6.03 20.02 -15.13
CA GLY A 82 5.42 21.35 -15.16
C GLY A 82 5.23 21.98 -13.77
N SER A 83 6.17 21.81 -12.85
CA SER A 83 6.12 22.41 -11.51
C SER A 83 6.02 23.93 -11.56
N LYS A 84 5.29 24.49 -10.60
CA LYS A 84 5.08 25.95 -10.43
C LYS A 84 5.91 26.55 -9.30
N ASP A 85 6.61 25.70 -8.54
CA ASP A 85 7.49 26.06 -7.43
C ASP A 85 8.97 26.00 -7.86
N LYS A 86 9.90 26.02 -6.90
CA LYS A 86 11.35 25.97 -7.16
C LYS A 86 11.89 24.57 -7.54
N THR A 87 11.04 23.57 -7.77
CA THR A 87 11.45 22.18 -8.08
C THR A 87 12.42 22.15 -9.27
N LEU A 88 12.08 22.82 -10.39
CA LEU A 88 12.91 22.83 -11.60
C LEU A 88 14.27 23.50 -11.36
N GLU A 89 14.28 24.61 -10.64
CA GLU A 89 15.52 25.34 -10.31
C GLU A 89 16.47 24.44 -9.49
N ILE A 90 15.94 23.78 -8.46
CA ILE A 90 16.70 22.87 -7.61
C ILE A 90 17.23 21.70 -8.42
N ALA A 91 16.40 21.09 -9.27
CA ALA A 91 16.79 19.97 -10.12
C ALA A 91 17.92 20.37 -11.10
N LYS A 92 17.85 21.56 -11.72
CA LYS A 92 18.91 22.08 -12.60
C LYS A 92 20.23 22.30 -11.86
N LYS A 93 20.19 22.83 -10.61
CA LYS A 93 21.38 22.97 -9.75
C LYS A 93 22.02 21.60 -9.44
N LEU A 94 21.21 20.57 -9.22
CA LEU A 94 21.71 19.20 -9.00
C LEU A 94 22.35 18.62 -10.27
N ALA A 95 21.75 18.84 -11.46
CA ALA A 95 22.33 18.40 -12.72
C ALA A 95 23.65 19.11 -13.06
N ALA A 96 23.79 20.39 -12.70
CA ALA A 96 25.06 21.14 -12.87
C ALA A 96 26.16 20.63 -11.90
N LYS A 97 25.76 20.10 -10.73
CA LYS A 97 26.69 19.61 -9.70
C LYS A 97 27.11 18.15 -9.90
N TYR A 98 26.21 17.31 -10.41
CA TYR A 98 26.41 15.87 -10.49
C TYR A 98 26.23 15.35 -11.93
N GLU A 99 27.26 14.87 -12.57
CA GLU A 99 27.27 14.36 -13.96
C GLU A 99 26.21 13.29 -14.23
N LYS A 100 25.94 12.44 -13.22
CA LYS A 100 24.92 11.39 -13.32
C LYS A 100 23.49 11.90 -13.32
N VAL A 101 23.24 13.20 -13.01
CA VAL A 101 21.88 13.75 -12.90
C VAL A 101 21.50 14.48 -14.18
N LYS A 102 20.41 14.04 -14.79
CA LYS A 102 19.82 14.67 -15.98
C LYS A 102 18.44 15.19 -15.65
N VAL A 103 18.07 16.35 -16.18
CA VAL A 103 16.77 16.99 -15.94
C VAL A 103 16.08 17.23 -17.27
N TYR A 104 14.84 16.75 -17.33
CA TYR A 104 13.95 17.04 -18.46
C TYR A 104 12.67 17.68 -17.95
N THR A 105 12.13 18.59 -18.76
CA THR A 105 10.86 19.26 -18.43
C THR A 105 9.80 18.91 -19.47
N LYS A 106 8.59 18.69 -19.02
CA LYS A 106 7.41 18.51 -19.88
C LYS A 106 6.21 19.27 -19.32
N GLN A 107 5.21 19.50 -20.15
CA GLN A 107 3.94 20.03 -19.70
C GLN A 107 3.20 18.95 -18.89
N ASN A 108 2.64 19.33 -17.74
CA ASN A 108 1.83 18.45 -16.91
C ASN A 108 0.52 18.08 -17.63
N LYS A 109 0.29 16.81 -17.81
CA LYS A 109 -0.95 16.24 -18.36
C LYS A 109 -1.86 15.60 -17.28
N GLY A 110 -1.58 15.86 -16.02
CA GLY A 110 -2.38 15.37 -14.88
C GLY A 110 -2.17 13.89 -14.55
N SER A 111 -1.03 13.28 -14.94
CA SER A 111 -0.74 11.87 -14.63
C SER A 111 0.76 11.68 -14.38
N LYS A 112 1.10 11.09 -13.24
CA LYS A 112 2.47 10.67 -12.92
C LYS A 112 2.99 9.62 -13.93
N ALA A 113 2.11 8.72 -14.39
CA ALA A 113 2.44 7.74 -15.41
C ALA A 113 2.94 8.39 -16.72
N ASP A 114 2.40 9.55 -17.12
CA ASP A 114 2.86 10.26 -18.31
C ASP A 114 4.29 10.79 -18.14
N ALA A 115 4.65 11.29 -16.94
CA ALA A 115 6.01 11.70 -16.63
C ALA A 115 6.98 10.50 -16.61
N LEU A 116 6.57 9.37 -16.04
CA LEU A 116 7.34 8.12 -16.06
C LEU A 116 7.57 7.61 -17.49
N ASN A 117 6.52 7.60 -18.32
CA ASN A 117 6.60 7.17 -19.73
C ASN A 117 7.49 8.09 -20.57
N PHE A 118 7.49 9.39 -20.26
CA PHE A 118 8.42 10.34 -20.88
C PHE A 118 9.86 10.01 -20.51
N GLY A 119 10.14 9.71 -19.23
CA GLY A 119 11.45 9.28 -18.75
C GLY A 119 11.91 7.95 -19.36
N LEU A 120 11.02 6.96 -19.49
CA LEU A 120 11.31 5.67 -20.10
C LEU A 120 11.85 5.75 -21.53
N LYS A 121 11.46 6.77 -22.29
CA LYS A 121 11.95 7.02 -23.66
C LYS A 121 13.38 7.58 -23.70
N LYS A 122 13.93 8.02 -22.56
CA LYS A 122 15.25 8.64 -22.45
C LYS A 122 16.34 7.70 -21.97
N ILE A 123 15.98 6.47 -21.63
CA ILE A 123 16.89 5.47 -21.02
C ILE A 123 17.07 4.23 -21.88
N SER A 124 18.28 3.69 -21.83
CA SER A 124 18.66 2.45 -22.52
C SER A 124 19.15 1.36 -21.54
N SER A 125 19.10 1.61 -20.22
CA SER A 125 19.57 0.64 -19.22
C SER A 125 18.72 -0.62 -19.17
N GLU A 126 19.31 -1.73 -18.71
CA GLU A 126 18.62 -3.03 -18.57
C GLU A 126 17.53 -2.98 -17.49
N LEU A 127 17.78 -2.22 -16.41
CA LEU A 127 16.84 -2.04 -15.29
C LEU A 127 16.52 -0.55 -15.11
N VAL A 128 15.32 -0.30 -14.63
CA VAL A 128 14.76 1.03 -14.36
C VAL A 128 14.34 1.11 -12.91
N ALA A 129 14.97 1.98 -12.13
CA ALA A 129 14.51 2.31 -10.80
C ALA A 129 13.51 3.48 -10.88
N VAL A 130 12.25 3.23 -10.56
CA VAL A 130 11.24 4.29 -10.35
C VAL A 130 11.33 4.71 -8.90
N VAL A 131 11.51 6.02 -8.64
CA VAL A 131 11.64 6.58 -7.30
C VAL A 131 10.79 7.84 -7.20
N ASP A 132 9.87 7.89 -6.24
CA ASP A 132 9.06 9.09 -5.99
C ASP A 132 9.93 10.25 -5.46
N ALA A 133 9.59 11.48 -5.82
CA ALA A 133 10.39 12.68 -5.52
C ALA A 133 10.45 13.05 -4.02
N ASP A 134 9.73 12.34 -3.17
CA ASP A 134 9.70 12.45 -1.70
C ASP A 134 10.24 11.20 -0.99
N SER A 135 10.96 10.36 -1.71
CA SER A 135 11.40 9.04 -1.25
C SER A 135 12.92 8.91 -1.25
N TYR A 136 13.42 8.17 -0.26
CA TYR A 136 14.85 8.12 0.07
C TYR A 136 15.30 6.66 0.19
N PRO A 137 15.74 6.04 -0.92
CA PRO A 137 16.29 4.69 -0.90
C PRO A 137 17.53 4.59 -0.01
N SER A 138 17.65 3.47 0.72
CA SER A 138 18.90 3.12 1.40
C SER A 138 20.02 2.91 0.37
N PRO A 139 21.28 3.18 0.72
CA PRO A 139 22.40 3.04 -0.22
C PRO A 139 22.51 1.66 -0.87
N ASP A 140 22.17 0.60 -0.12
CA ASP A 140 22.21 -0.80 -0.54
C ASP A 140 20.92 -1.28 -1.24
N ALA A 141 19.94 -0.37 -1.47
CA ALA A 141 18.65 -0.79 -1.98
C ALA A 141 18.72 -1.35 -3.40
N ILE A 142 19.41 -0.67 -4.30
CA ILE A 142 19.53 -1.11 -5.69
C ILE A 142 20.35 -2.40 -5.78
N SER A 143 21.47 -2.49 -5.05
CA SER A 143 22.35 -3.67 -5.05
C SER A 143 21.61 -4.93 -4.58
N LYS A 144 20.82 -4.84 -3.51
CA LYS A 144 20.04 -5.97 -2.98
C LYS A 144 18.83 -6.34 -3.85
N LEU A 145 18.28 -5.39 -4.61
CA LEU A 145 17.20 -5.68 -5.55
C LEU A 145 17.69 -6.24 -6.87
N ALA A 146 18.88 -5.87 -7.33
CA ALA A 146 19.41 -6.27 -8.63
C ALA A 146 19.55 -7.80 -8.80
N GLY A 147 19.93 -8.53 -7.74
CA GLY A 147 20.10 -9.98 -7.78
C GLY A 147 18.83 -10.77 -8.16
N TYR A 148 17.64 -10.23 -7.88
CA TYR A 148 16.40 -10.89 -8.32
C TYR A 148 16.23 -10.96 -9.83
N PHE A 149 16.94 -10.13 -10.60
CA PHE A 149 16.84 -10.07 -12.05
C PHE A 149 17.69 -11.11 -12.78
N ASP A 150 18.49 -11.89 -12.07
CA ASP A 150 19.16 -13.08 -12.64
C ASP A 150 18.11 -14.11 -13.11
N ASP A 151 16.94 -14.18 -12.47
CA ASP A 151 15.76 -14.84 -13.03
C ASP A 151 15.14 -13.95 -14.12
N LYS A 152 15.23 -14.41 -15.38
CA LYS A 152 14.65 -13.69 -16.55
C LYS A 152 13.15 -13.45 -16.44
N LYS A 153 12.43 -14.22 -15.60
CA LYS A 153 11.00 -14.05 -15.34
C LYS A 153 10.71 -12.91 -14.36
N THR A 154 11.70 -12.40 -13.63
CA THR A 154 11.48 -11.25 -12.74
C THR A 154 11.26 -9.98 -13.55
N GLY A 155 10.05 -9.42 -13.44
CA GLY A 155 9.65 -8.16 -14.08
C GLY A 155 9.88 -6.95 -13.20
N VAL A 156 9.71 -7.11 -11.88
CA VAL A 156 9.85 -6.03 -10.91
C VAL A 156 10.28 -6.55 -9.53
N ALA A 157 11.09 -5.78 -8.83
CA ALA A 157 11.46 -6.02 -7.44
C ALA A 157 11.33 -4.72 -6.62
N THR A 158 10.89 -4.84 -5.36
CA THR A 158 10.71 -3.71 -4.44
C THR A 158 11.19 -4.07 -3.03
N CYS A 159 11.29 -3.06 -2.16
CA CYS A 159 11.63 -3.21 -0.75
C CYS A 159 10.53 -2.64 0.16
N PRO A 160 10.63 -2.75 1.50
CA PRO A 160 9.82 -2.02 2.44
C PRO A 160 9.86 -0.53 2.19
N ILE A 161 8.69 0.09 2.18
CA ILE A 161 8.56 1.52 2.23
C ILE A 161 8.21 1.86 3.68
N LEU A 162 9.02 2.70 4.31
CA LEU A 162 8.84 3.10 5.71
C LEU A 162 8.64 4.61 5.81
N VAL A 163 7.91 5.04 6.84
CA VAL A 163 7.73 6.48 7.09
C VAL A 163 9.02 7.06 7.67
N ARG A 164 9.52 8.13 7.06
CA ARG A 164 10.70 8.86 7.53
C ARG A 164 10.32 9.73 8.72
N SER A 165 10.97 9.51 9.88
CA SER A 165 10.86 10.34 11.09
C SER A 165 9.40 10.69 11.48
N PRO A 166 8.55 9.71 11.85
CA PRO A 166 7.14 9.94 12.16
C PRO A 166 6.99 10.71 13.48
N ASN A 167 6.65 12.00 13.43
CA ASN A 167 6.48 12.86 14.60
C ASN A 167 5.01 13.05 14.97
N LYS A 168 4.13 13.29 13.97
CA LYS A 168 2.70 13.51 14.20
C LYS A 168 1.95 12.20 14.36
N PHE A 169 0.83 12.25 15.08
CA PHE A 169 0.03 11.07 15.39
C PHE A 169 -0.35 10.26 14.15
N ILE A 170 -0.86 10.91 13.09
CA ILE A 170 -1.24 10.23 11.85
C ILE A 170 -0.03 9.60 11.12
N GLU A 171 1.16 10.21 11.22
CA GLU A 171 2.40 9.64 10.68
C GLU A 171 2.82 8.38 11.44
N LYS A 172 2.66 8.38 12.78
CA LYS A 172 2.94 7.21 13.63
C LYS A 172 2.02 6.03 13.29
N LEU A 173 0.73 6.30 13.04
CA LEU A 173 -0.21 5.25 12.60
C LEU A 173 0.17 4.69 11.22
N GLN A 174 0.54 5.55 10.28
CA GLN A 174 1.03 5.12 8.96
C GLN A 174 2.34 4.33 9.07
N ALA A 175 3.20 4.65 10.03
CA ALA A 175 4.43 3.91 10.26
C ALA A 175 4.15 2.46 10.74
N ILE A 176 3.08 2.22 11.49
CA ILE A 176 2.60 0.87 11.81
C ILE A 176 2.10 0.18 10.55
N GLU A 177 1.19 0.83 9.82
CA GLU A 177 0.58 0.31 8.60
C GLU A 177 1.62 -0.11 7.55
N TYR A 178 2.61 0.73 7.27
CA TYR A 178 3.63 0.48 6.25
C TYR A 178 4.50 -0.74 6.57
N ARG A 179 4.76 -1.02 7.85
CA ARG A 179 5.46 -2.23 8.28
C ARG A 179 4.63 -3.49 8.05
N ILE A 180 3.33 -3.41 8.37
CA ILE A 180 2.41 -4.52 8.12
C ILE A 180 2.32 -4.81 6.62
N ILE A 181 2.19 -3.77 5.79
CA ILE A 181 2.18 -3.89 4.33
C ILE A 181 3.50 -4.49 3.81
N ALA A 182 4.64 -4.12 4.36
CA ALA A 182 5.95 -4.64 3.93
C ALA A 182 6.07 -6.15 4.16
N ILE A 183 5.74 -6.63 5.37
CA ILE A 183 5.77 -8.07 5.70
C ILE A 183 4.73 -8.84 4.89
N THR A 184 3.49 -8.40 4.86
CA THR A 184 2.43 -9.10 4.13
C THR A 184 2.73 -9.18 2.64
N ARG A 185 3.32 -8.13 2.03
CA ARG A 185 3.81 -8.15 0.65
C ARG A 185 4.91 -9.20 0.46
N LYS A 186 5.88 -9.29 1.37
CA LYS A 186 6.91 -10.33 1.31
C LYS A 186 6.32 -11.73 1.40
N LEU A 187 5.38 -11.95 2.32
CA LEU A 187 4.70 -13.24 2.48
C LEU A 187 3.93 -13.62 1.21
N LEU A 188 3.21 -12.68 0.61
CA LEU A 188 2.54 -12.89 -0.68
C LEU A 188 3.53 -13.17 -1.82
N GLY A 189 4.76 -12.68 -1.73
CA GLY A 189 5.83 -13.00 -2.69
C GLY A 189 6.18 -14.47 -2.75
N TYR A 190 6.06 -15.22 -1.66
CA TYR A 190 6.33 -16.66 -1.64
C TYR A 190 5.28 -17.51 -2.39
N VAL A 191 4.10 -16.95 -2.61
CA VAL A 191 3.02 -17.58 -3.39
C VAL A 191 2.73 -16.83 -4.69
N ASP A 192 3.66 -16.01 -5.14
CA ASP A 192 3.56 -15.22 -6.37
C ASP A 192 2.27 -14.36 -6.44
N ALA A 193 1.87 -13.76 -5.32
CA ALA A 193 0.63 -12.99 -5.16
C ALA A 193 0.87 -11.52 -4.80
N ILE A 194 2.07 -10.97 -5.03
CA ILE A 194 2.32 -9.53 -4.86
C ILE A 194 1.42 -8.76 -5.83
N TYR A 195 0.62 -7.85 -5.28
CA TYR A 195 -0.36 -7.07 -6.03
C TYR A 195 -0.02 -5.59 -6.17
N VAL A 196 1.05 -5.12 -5.51
CA VAL A 196 1.56 -3.76 -5.65
C VAL A 196 3.07 -3.70 -5.45
N THR A 197 3.75 -2.98 -6.33
CA THR A 197 5.16 -2.63 -6.25
C THR A 197 5.26 -1.10 -6.20
N PRO A 198 5.28 -0.51 -4.98
CA PRO A 198 5.00 0.90 -4.76
C PRO A 198 6.07 1.83 -5.34
N GLY A 199 5.62 3.01 -5.80
CA GLY A 199 6.42 4.04 -6.44
C GLY A 199 7.64 4.58 -5.69
N PRO A 200 7.70 4.62 -4.33
CA PRO A 200 8.87 5.11 -3.60
C PRO A 200 10.18 4.42 -3.94
N LEU A 201 10.16 3.11 -4.25
CA LEU A 201 11.21 2.42 -4.98
C LEU A 201 10.67 1.11 -5.56
N ALA A 202 10.65 1.05 -6.88
CA ALA A 202 10.45 -0.20 -7.62
C ALA A 202 11.48 -0.31 -8.72
N LEU A 203 12.25 -1.41 -8.73
CA LEU A 203 13.23 -1.72 -9.76
C LEU A 203 12.55 -2.62 -10.80
N TYR A 204 12.46 -2.16 -12.04
CA TYR A 204 11.81 -2.86 -13.14
C TYR A 204 12.82 -3.37 -14.17
N ARG A 205 12.53 -4.51 -14.78
CA ARG A 205 13.19 -4.91 -16.03
C ARG A 205 12.67 -4.03 -17.16
N LYS A 206 13.58 -3.32 -17.87
CA LYS A 206 13.20 -2.41 -18.97
C LYS A 206 12.39 -3.14 -20.04
N SER A 207 12.85 -4.31 -20.49
CA SER A 207 12.13 -5.11 -21.50
C SER A 207 10.74 -5.58 -21.05
N ALA A 208 10.47 -5.72 -19.74
CA ALA A 208 9.16 -6.04 -19.24
C ALA A 208 8.23 -4.80 -19.25
N LEU A 209 8.77 -3.61 -18.91
CA LEU A 209 8.05 -2.35 -19.07
C LEU A 209 7.71 -2.06 -20.54
N ASP A 210 8.62 -2.37 -21.46
CA ASP A 210 8.37 -2.20 -22.90
C ASP A 210 7.23 -3.10 -23.38
N LYS A 211 7.16 -4.35 -22.89
CA LYS A 211 6.08 -5.28 -23.23
C LYS A 211 4.71 -4.83 -22.74
N ILE A 212 4.64 -4.18 -21.58
CA ILE A 212 3.39 -3.60 -21.08
C ILE A 212 3.13 -2.19 -21.65
N LYS A 213 3.99 -1.70 -22.55
CA LYS A 213 3.94 -0.38 -23.17
C LYS A 213 4.03 0.78 -22.18
N GLY A 214 4.80 0.58 -21.08
CA GLY A 214 4.98 1.56 -20.01
C GLY A 214 3.83 1.55 -18.99
N PHE A 215 3.63 2.69 -18.31
CA PHE A 215 2.64 2.88 -17.26
C PHE A 215 1.32 3.39 -17.82
N ASP A 216 0.19 2.90 -17.31
CA ASP A 216 -1.15 3.29 -17.76
C ASP A 216 -1.50 4.70 -17.24
N VAL A 217 -1.61 5.65 -18.16
CA VAL A 217 -1.93 7.07 -17.84
C VAL A 217 -3.38 7.28 -17.38
N ASN A 218 -4.25 6.30 -17.60
CA ASN A 218 -5.67 6.36 -17.25
C ASN A 218 -5.95 5.77 -15.86
N ASN A 219 -4.96 5.11 -15.22
CA ASN A 219 -5.09 4.59 -13.88
C ASN A 219 -4.50 5.57 -12.85
N LEU A 220 -5.20 5.78 -11.73
CA LEU A 220 -4.75 6.67 -10.65
C LEU A 220 -3.61 6.08 -9.81
N THR A 221 -3.33 4.78 -9.96
CA THR A 221 -2.25 4.06 -9.29
C THR A 221 -1.50 3.24 -10.34
N GLU A 222 -0.61 3.91 -11.06
CA GLU A 222 0.20 3.35 -12.13
C GLU A 222 1.05 2.16 -11.68
N ASP A 223 1.41 2.14 -10.41
CA ASP A 223 2.20 1.09 -9.76
C ASP A 223 1.39 -0.21 -9.52
N ILE A 224 0.14 -0.09 -9.09
CA ILE A 224 -0.77 -1.24 -8.96
C ILE A 224 -1.05 -1.82 -10.35
N GLU A 225 -1.39 -0.97 -11.31
CA GLU A 225 -1.72 -1.39 -12.68
C GLU A 225 -0.53 -2.08 -13.35
N ALA A 226 0.67 -1.48 -13.30
CA ALA A 226 1.87 -2.09 -13.86
C ALA A 226 2.18 -3.45 -13.21
N THR A 227 1.98 -3.59 -11.90
CA THR A 227 2.14 -4.85 -11.18
C THR A 227 1.17 -5.92 -11.70
N TRP A 228 -0.11 -5.57 -11.91
CA TRP A 228 -1.13 -6.49 -12.43
C TRP A 228 -0.88 -6.86 -13.89
N HIS A 229 -0.45 -5.89 -14.70
CA HIS A 229 -0.12 -6.13 -16.10
C HIS A 229 1.09 -7.07 -16.26
N LEU A 230 2.13 -6.86 -15.46
CA LEU A 230 3.27 -7.78 -15.39
C LEU A 230 2.84 -9.18 -14.95
N THR A 231 1.93 -9.27 -13.96
CA THR A 231 1.35 -10.56 -13.52
C THR A 231 0.58 -11.24 -14.64
N PHE A 232 -0.23 -10.49 -15.37
CA PHE A 232 -0.99 -10.99 -16.52
C PHE A 232 -0.09 -11.59 -17.61
N LEU A 233 1.08 -10.99 -17.83
CA LEU A 233 2.09 -11.48 -18.77
C LEU A 233 2.99 -12.61 -18.20
N GLY A 234 2.75 -13.05 -16.97
CA GLY A 234 3.49 -14.15 -16.32
C GLY A 234 4.85 -13.74 -15.75
N TYR A 235 5.14 -12.44 -15.60
CA TYR A 235 6.35 -11.99 -14.90
C TYR A 235 6.20 -12.15 -13.40
N LYS A 236 7.31 -12.51 -12.72
CA LYS A 236 7.41 -12.57 -11.26
C LYS A 236 7.60 -11.18 -10.67
N ARG A 237 7.03 -10.95 -9.50
CA ARG A 237 7.19 -9.75 -8.67
C ARG A 237 7.89 -10.17 -7.38
N GLN A 238 8.91 -9.43 -6.99
CA GLN A 238 9.78 -9.77 -5.86
C GLN A 238 9.73 -8.69 -4.77
N ALA A 239 9.86 -9.10 -3.52
CA ALA A 239 9.98 -8.19 -2.38
C ALA A 239 11.20 -8.60 -1.52
N CYS A 240 12.07 -7.63 -1.26
CA CYS A 240 13.29 -7.80 -0.45
C CYS A 240 13.10 -7.09 0.90
N LEU A 241 13.18 -7.78 2.02
CA LEU A 241 13.13 -7.16 3.36
C LEU A 241 14.50 -6.79 3.92
N ALA A 242 15.61 -7.13 3.23
CA ALA A 242 16.96 -6.88 3.71
C ALA A 242 17.41 -5.42 3.52
N THR A 243 16.65 -4.61 2.81
CA THR A 243 16.85 -3.18 2.60
C THR A 243 15.54 -2.44 2.70
N GLU A 244 15.56 -1.11 2.65
CA GLU A 244 14.36 -0.27 2.80
C GLU A 244 14.46 1.02 2.00
N THR A 245 13.33 1.66 1.78
CA THR A 245 13.21 3.03 1.32
C THR A 245 12.32 3.79 2.30
N THR A 246 12.75 4.97 2.72
CA THR A 246 11.91 5.84 3.54
C THR A 246 11.20 6.86 2.66
N THR A 247 10.00 7.30 3.07
CA THR A 247 9.21 8.31 2.35
C THR A 247 8.56 9.29 3.31
N THR A 248 8.21 10.46 2.83
CA THR A 248 7.46 11.46 3.59
C THR A 248 5.99 11.09 3.63
N ALA A 249 5.46 10.83 4.83
CA ALA A 249 4.03 10.51 5.00
C ALA A 249 3.18 11.76 5.20
N PRO A 250 1.91 11.76 4.79
CA PRO A 250 0.97 12.82 5.11
C PRO A 250 0.85 13.07 6.61
N SER A 251 1.05 14.32 7.02
CA SER A 251 0.99 14.74 8.43
C SER A 251 -0.39 15.20 8.90
N LYS A 252 -1.32 15.44 7.94
CA LYS A 252 -2.72 15.84 8.21
C LYS A 252 -3.67 14.75 7.76
N PHE A 253 -4.73 14.50 8.55
CA PHE A 253 -5.75 13.49 8.25
C PHE A 253 -6.36 13.64 6.85
N ILE A 254 -6.66 14.87 6.43
CA ILE A 254 -7.26 15.11 5.11
C ILE A 254 -6.36 14.69 3.94
N HIS A 255 -5.04 14.88 4.05
CA HIS A 255 -4.11 14.46 3.01
C HIS A 255 -3.94 12.93 3.00
N TRP A 256 -3.88 12.32 4.18
CA TRP A 256 -3.91 10.87 4.32
C TRP A 256 -5.20 10.28 3.72
N PHE A 257 -6.36 10.84 4.05
CA PHE A 257 -7.66 10.41 3.52
C PHE A 257 -7.71 10.48 1.98
N LYS A 258 -7.27 11.60 1.40
CA LYS A 258 -7.19 11.79 -0.07
C LYS A 258 -6.27 10.76 -0.70
N GLN A 259 -5.10 10.47 -0.10
CA GLN A 259 -4.16 9.46 -0.58
C GLN A 259 -4.78 8.05 -0.58
N ARG A 260 -5.41 7.64 0.52
CA ARG A 260 -6.09 6.33 0.63
C ARG A 260 -7.28 6.22 -0.32
N LYS A 261 -8.05 7.27 -0.47
CA LYS A 261 -9.14 7.33 -1.45
C LYS A 261 -8.60 7.11 -2.87
N ARG A 262 -7.52 7.77 -3.26
CA ARG A 262 -6.86 7.58 -4.56
C ARG A 262 -6.42 6.13 -4.77
N TRP A 263 -5.84 5.50 -3.76
CA TRP A 263 -5.43 4.09 -3.84
C TRP A 263 -6.62 3.13 -4.06
N ASN A 264 -7.72 3.38 -3.35
CA ASN A 264 -8.94 2.59 -3.55
C ASN A 264 -9.52 2.76 -4.96
N ILE A 265 -9.60 4.01 -5.47
CA ILE A 265 -10.08 4.27 -6.84
C ILE A 265 -9.20 3.53 -7.85
N GLY A 266 -7.86 3.66 -7.75
CA GLY A 266 -6.94 2.98 -8.66
C GLY A 266 -7.04 1.46 -8.61
N GLY A 267 -7.20 0.87 -7.42
CA GLY A 267 -7.46 -0.55 -7.26
C GLY A 267 -8.78 -0.99 -7.93
N MET A 268 -9.86 -0.21 -7.77
CA MET A 268 -11.14 -0.48 -8.45
C MET A 268 -11.04 -0.34 -9.97
N GLN A 269 -10.25 0.62 -10.48
CA GLN A 269 -9.95 0.73 -11.92
C GLN A 269 -9.22 -0.53 -12.41
N CYS A 270 -8.27 -1.07 -11.65
CA CYS A 270 -7.61 -2.34 -11.97
C CYS A 270 -8.62 -3.51 -11.98
N ILE A 271 -9.49 -3.63 -10.98
CA ILE A 271 -10.54 -4.66 -10.95
C ILE A 271 -11.39 -4.58 -12.22
N ASN A 272 -11.86 -3.38 -12.58
CA ASN A 272 -12.69 -3.21 -13.79
C ASN A 272 -11.93 -3.56 -15.09
N LYS A 273 -10.64 -3.21 -15.18
CA LYS A 273 -9.78 -3.52 -16.34
C LYS A 273 -9.55 -5.02 -16.50
N TYR A 274 -9.34 -5.74 -15.41
CA TYR A 274 -8.97 -7.16 -15.42
C TYR A 274 -10.11 -8.13 -15.05
N LYS A 275 -11.35 -7.67 -14.84
CA LYS A 275 -12.50 -8.50 -14.42
C LYS A 275 -12.78 -9.71 -15.29
N ALA A 276 -12.52 -9.64 -16.60
CA ALA A 276 -12.72 -10.76 -17.51
C ALA A 276 -11.78 -11.96 -17.25
N PHE A 277 -10.77 -11.78 -16.40
CA PHE A 277 -9.76 -12.77 -16.08
C PHE A 277 -9.95 -13.44 -14.71
N PHE A 278 -11.11 -13.25 -14.06
CA PHE A 278 -11.47 -14.01 -12.87
C PHE A 278 -11.32 -15.52 -13.13
N PHE A 279 -10.62 -16.20 -12.21
CA PHE A 279 -10.28 -17.61 -12.25
C PHE A 279 -9.45 -18.04 -13.48
N LYS A 280 -8.83 -17.07 -14.19
CA LYS A 280 -7.96 -17.28 -15.34
C LYS A 280 -6.65 -16.53 -15.14
N LYS A 281 -5.64 -16.80 -16.02
CA LYS A 281 -4.35 -16.06 -16.01
C LYS A 281 -3.56 -16.17 -14.70
N GLY A 282 -3.46 -17.38 -14.15
CA GLY A 282 -2.62 -17.68 -13.00
C GLY A 282 -3.01 -16.88 -11.75
N MET A 283 -2.03 -16.43 -10.97
CA MET A 283 -2.28 -15.75 -9.68
C MET A 283 -3.04 -14.44 -9.79
N LEU A 284 -3.04 -13.78 -10.96
CA LEU A 284 -3.87 -12.58 -11.14
C LEU A 284 -5.36 -12.92 -10.96
N GLY A 285 -5.85 -13.94 -11.67
CA GLY A 285 -7.27 -14.31 -11.63
C GLY A 285 -7.64 -15.25 -10.51
N LEU A 286 -6.70 -16.10 -10.05
CA LEU A 286 -6.98 -17.08 -9.00
C LEU A 286 -6.94 -16.49 -7.57
N PHE A 287 -6.10 -15.47 -7.36
CA PHE A 287 -5.93 -14.89 -6.03
C PHE A 287 -6.09 -13.37 -5.99
N ILE A 288 -5.34 -12.61 -6.82
CA ILE A 288 -5.27 -11.16 -6.68
C ILE A 288 -6.64 -10.50 -6.92
N LEU A 289 -7.31 -10.83 -8.03
CA LEU A 289 -8.65 -10.30 -8.33
C LEU A 289 -9.69 -10.69 -7.28
N PRO A 290 -9.88 -12.00 -6.96
CA PRO A 290 -10.79 -12.41 -5.90
C PRO A 290 -10.49 -11.76 -4.55
N PHE A 291 -9.23 -11.66 -4.16
CA PHE A 291 -8.81 -11.04 -2.91
C PHE A 291 -9.24 -9.57 -2.81
N PHE A 292 -8.99 -8.78 -3.87
CA PHE A 292 -9.36 -7.37 -3.89
C PHE A 292 -10.87 -7.15 -3.87
N VAL A 293 -11.62 -7.94 -4.65
CA VAL A 293 -13.08 -7.86 -4.66
C VAL A 293 -13.65 -8.27 -3.32
N LEU A 294 -13.15 -9.38 -2.75
CA LEU A 294 -13.59 -9.88 -1.45
C LEU A 294 -13.29 -8.88 -0.33
N GLN A 295 -12.08 -8.31 -0.31
CA GLN A 295 -11.70 -7.29 0.67
C GLN A 295 -12.62 -6.06 0.59
N THR A 296 -12.91 -5.58 -0.63
CA THR A 296 -13.81 -4.44 -0.84
C THR A 296 -15.23 -4.79 -0.39
N PHE A 297 -15.75 -5.95 -0.79
CA PHE A 297 -17.07 -6.45 -0.42
C PHE A 297 -17.22 -6.59 1.11
N LEU A 298 -16.27 -7.26 1.77
CA LEU A 298 -16.30 -7.45 3.21
C LEU A 298 -16.19 -6.12 3.96
N GLY A 299 -15.37 -5.18 3.49
CA GLY A 299 -15.27 -3.85 4.09
C GLY A 299 -16.62 -3.11 4.07
N LEU A 300 -17.31 -3.12 2.93
CA LEU A 300 -18.61 -2.48 2.77
C LEU A 300 -19.72 -3.21 3.53
N LEU A 301 -19.72 -4.54 3.51
CA LEU A 301 -20.67 -5.36 4.26
C LEU A 301 -20.52 -5.13 5.76
N GLY A 302 -19.27 -5.10 6.27
CA GLY A 302 -18.99 -4.80 7.68
C GLY A 302 -19.49 -3.42 8.09
N LEU A 303 -19.29 -2.40 7.24
CA LEU A 303 -19.83 -1.06 7.47
C LEU A 303 -21.36 -1.05 7.48
N GLY A 304 -21.99 -1.76 6.55
CA GLY A 304 -23.45 -1.90 6.49
C GLY A 304 -24.03 -2.54 7.75
N ILE A 305 -23.44 -3.66 8.20
CA ILE A 305 -23.83 -4.36 9.43
C ILE A 305 -23.61 -3.44 10.64
N PHE A 306 -22.47 -2.79 10.75
CA PHE A 306 -22.19 -1.85 11.83
C PHE A 306 -23.22 -0.72 11.89
N THR A 307 -23.50 -0.10 10.75
CA THR A 307 -24.51 0.99 10.65
C THR A 307 -25.89 0.49 11.05
N TYR A 308 -26.32 -0.68 10.54
CA TYR A 308 -27.60 -1.28 10.88
C TYR A 308 -27.74 -1.54 12.38
N LEU A 309 -26.75 -2.22 12.98
CA LEU A 309 -26.79 -2.56 14.41
C LEU A 309 -26.74 -1.32 15.29
N THR A 310 -25.93 -0.33 14.94
CA THR A 310 -25.83 0.94 15.69
C THR A 310 -27.15 1.71 15.62
N THR A 311 -27.70 1.86 14.40
CA THR A 311 -28.96 2.59 14.20
C THR A 311 -30.13 1.92 14.94
N THR A 312 -30.26 0.61 14.82
CA THR A 312 -31.33 -0.14 15.52
C THR A 312 -31.20 -0.04 17.04
N ARG A 313 -29.95 -0.10 17.57
CA ARG A 313 -29.71 0.08 19.00
C ARG A 313 -30.04 1.49 19.47
N LEU A 314 -29.64 2.51 18.73
CA LEU A 314 -29.95 3.91 19.06
C LEU A 314 -31.47 4.17 19.05
N ILE A 315 -32.20 3.67 18.04
CA ILE A 315 -33.66 3.78 17.97
C ILE A 315 -34.30 3.05 19.15
N LYS A 316 -33.88 1.80 19.42
CA LYS A 316 -34.40 1.05 20.56
C LYS A 316 -34.16 1.78 21.88
N ASN A 317 -32.98 2.27 22.13
CA ASN A 317 -32.63 2.99 23.36
C ASN A 317 -33.44 4.30 23.48
N TYR A 318 -33.58 5.05 22.37
CA TYR A 318 -34.41 6.27 22.35
C TYR A 318 -35.86 5.96 22.72
N LEU A 319 -36.48 4.97 22.11
CA LEU A 319 -37.85 4.56 22.38
C LEU A 319 -38.00 4.08 23.84
N LEU A 320 -37.10 3.22 24.33
CA LEU A 320 -37.16 2.77 25.72
C LEU A 320 -37.01 3.92 26.72
N THR A 321 -36.07 4.84 26.46
CA THR A 321 -35.89 6.04 27.31
C THR A 321 -37.14 6.91 27.33
N SER A 322 -37.75 7.17 26.16
CA SER A 322 -38.98 7.96 26.04
C SER A 322 -40.13 7.33 26.83
N PHE A 323 -40.37 6.01 26.63
CA PHE A 323 -41.41 5.27 27.36
C PHE A 323 -41.13 5.19 28.86
N SER A 324 -39.89 4.99 29.29
CA SER A 324 -39.51 4.93 30.70
C SER A 324 -39.75 6.29 31.39
N PHE A 325 -39.50 7.37 30.67
CA PHE A 325 -39.77 8.75 31.20
C PHE A 325 -41.24 8.99 31.37
N GLU A 326 -42.08 8.58 30.38
CA GLU A 326 -43.52 8.70 30.45
C GLU A 326 -44.15 7.82 31.54
N ALA A 327 -43.58 6.61 31.73
CA ALA A 327 -44.05 5.63 32.71
C ALA A 327 -43.49 5.86 34.13
N GLY A 328 -42.58 6.82 34.35
CA GLY A 328 -41.92 7.04 35.64
C GLY A 328 -41.09 5.87 36.15
N THR A 329 -40.60 5.01 35.24
CA THR A 329 -39.80 3.82 35.55
C THR A 329 -38.32 4.04 35.43
N SER A 330 -37.49 3.12 35.95
CA SER A 330 -36.03 3.21 35.85
C SER A 330 -35.54 3.21 34.42
N LEU A 331 -34.63 4.15 34.06
CA LEU A 331 -34.04 4.33 32.76
C LEU A 331 -32.99 3.23 32.39
N ILE A 332 -32.49 2.53 33.41
CA ILE A 332 -31.44 1.49 33.24
C ILE A 332 -31.94 0.23 33.93
N THR A 333 -32.11 -0.83 33.17
CA THR A 333 -32.32 -2.17 33.73
C THR A 333 -30.98 -2.89 33.89
N MET A 334 -30.92 -3.80 34.86
CA MET A 334 -29.70 -4.65 35.02
C MET A 334 -29.36 -5.43 33.77
N GLU A 335 -30.36 -5.78 32.93
CA GLU A 335 -30.16 -6.45 31.65
C GLU A 335 -29.40 -5.59 30.62
N ASP A 336 -29.49 -4.27 30.69
CA ASP A 336 -28.80 -3.35 29.79
C ASP A 336 -27.28 -3.26 30.11
N LEU A 337 -26.90 -3.65 31.32
CA LEU A 337 -25.51 -3.70 31.80
C LEU A 337 -24.82 -5.03 31.46
N PHE A 338 -25.56 -6.08 31.19
CA PHE A 338 -24.98 -7.38 30.84
C PHE A 338 -24.80 -7.53 29.34
N ILE A 339 -23.54 -7.68 28.91
CA ILE A 339 -23.20 -8.18 27.58
C ILE A 339 -23.65 -9.64 27.56
N THR A 340 -24.78 -9.92 26.92
CA THR A 340 -25.24 -11.31 26.75
C THR A 340 -24.16 -12.13 26.04
N PRO A 341 -23.59 -13.14 26.70
CA PRO A 341 -22.55 -13.96 26.08
C PRO A 341 -23.13 -14.69 24.89
N SER A 342 -22.65 -14.39 23.70
CA SER A 342 -22.97 -15.16 22.50
C SER A 342 -21.71 -15.76 21.92
N VAL A 343 -21.81 -16.95 21.32
CA VAL A 343 -20.70 -17.62 20.63
C VAL A 343 -20.06 -16.68 19.59
N LEU A 344 -20.87 -15.86 18.93
CA LEU A 344 -20.41 -14.88 17.92
C LEU A 344 -19.54 -13.79 18.55
N ASN A 345 -19.90 -13.31 19.73
CA ASN A 345 -19.10 -12.30 20.44
C ASN A 345 -17.74 -12.87 20.86
N TYR A 346 -17.71 -14.11 21.38
CA TYR A 346 -16.44 -14.80 21.70
C TYR A 346 -15.56 -14.98 20.47
N LEU A 347 -16.11 -15.45 19.36
CA LEU A 347 -15.37 -15.61 18.11
C LEU A 347 -14.81 -14.26 17.62
N GLY A 348 -15.57 -13.17 17.73
CA GLY A 348 -15.12 -11.80 17.40
C GLY A 348 -13.92 -11.37 18.26
N ILE A 349 -14.00 -11.61 19.57
CA ILE A 349 -12.91 -11.32 20.50
C ILE A 349 -11.66 -12.14 20.16
N VAL A 350 -11.84 -13.45 19.93
CA VAL A 350 -10.72 -14.34 19.55
C VAL A 350 -10.05 -13.86 18.27
N LEU A 351 -10.83 -13.52 17.24
CA LEU A 351 -10.27 -12.99 15.97
C LEU A 351 -9.52 -11.67 16.18
N PHE A 352 -10.06 -10.77 17.01
CA PHE A 352 -9.41 -9.51 17.35
C PHE A 352 -8.07 -9.77 18.06
N ILE A 353 -8.04 -10.66 19.06
CA ILE A 353 -6.81 -11.02 19.78
C ILE A 353 -5.78 -11.62 18.83
N LEU A 354 -6.17 -12.56 17.96
CA LEU A 354 -5.27 -13.18 16.99
C LEU A 354 -4.73 -12.12 16.00
N GLY A 355 -5.57 -11.20 15.52
CA GLY A 355 -5.15 -10.08 14.68
C GLY A 355 -4.17 -9.13 15.38
N ALA A 356 -4.41 -8.85 16.66
CA ALA A 356 -3.51 -8.04 17.49
C ALA A 356 -2.16 -8.75 17.68
N ILE A 357 -2.16 -10.04 18.02
CA ILE A 357 -0.94 -10.86 18.14
C ILE A 357 -0.16 -10.85 16.82
N PHE A 358 -0.84 -11.06 15.70
CA PHE A 358 -0.19 -11.02 14.38
C PHE A 358 0.41 -9.65 14.09
N THR A 359 -0.28 -8.57 14.41
CA THR A 359 0.24 -7.19 14.27
C THR A 359 1.49 -6.98 15.13
N LEU A 360 1.45 -7.37 16.40
CA LEU A 360 2.59 -7.27 17.31
C LEU A 360 3.77 -8.13 16.83
N LEU A 361 3.51 -9.33 16.31
CA LEU A 361 4.54 -10.19 15.70
C LEU A 361 5.23 -9.49 14.53
N ILE A 362 4.47 -8.88 13.64
CA ILE A 362 5.02 -8.11 12.50
C ILE A 362 5.88 -6.95 12.99
N LEU A 363 5.40 -6.20 13.97
CA LEU A 363 6.15 -5.08 14.54
C LEU A 363 7.45 -5.58 15.19
N TYR A 364 7.42 -6.73 15.86
CA TYR A 364 8.61 -7.37 16.44
C TYR A 364 9.62 -7.81 15.37
N ILE A 365 9.16 -8.41 14.26
CA ILE A 365 10.02 -8.85 13.15
C ILE A 365 10.74 -7.65 12.51
N MET A 366 10.04 -6.53 12.36
CA MET A 366 10.58 -5.29 11.77
C MET A 366 11.30 -4.40 12.77
N LYS A 367 11.83 -4.95 13.87
CA LYS A 367 12.27 -4.34 15.11
C LYS A 367 13.31 -3.21 15.01
N LYS A 368 14.03 -3.06 13.91
CA LYS A 368 15.20 -2.17 13.80
C LYS A 368 14.96 -0.67 14.06
N ARG A 369 13.70 -0.18 14.22
CA ARG A 369 13.38 1.23 14.55
C ARG A 369 11.94 1.44 15.06
N VAL A 370 11.26 0.37 15.54
CA VAL A 370 9.81 0.45 15.79
C VAL A 370 9.44 1.09 17.10
N LEU A 371 10.19 0.80 18.17
CA LEU A 371 9.79 1.19 19.53
C LEU A 371 10.16 2.63 19.88
N GLU A 372 11.09 3.26 19.16
CA GLU A 372 11.56 4.61 19.48
C GLU A 372 10.48 5.69 19.30
N HIS A 373 9.47 5.45 18.45
CA HIS A 373 8.42 6.43 18.15
C HIS A 373 6.98 5.90 18.35
N GLN A 374 6.82 4.68 18.90
CA GLN A 374 5.52 4.05 19.10
C GLN A 374 5.27 3.81 20.59
N ASN A 375 4.06 4.10 21.04
CA ASN A 375 3.55 3.72 22.35
C ASN A 375 2.35 2.80 22.20
N ILE A 376 1.94 2.18 23.31
CA ILE A 376 0.80 1.24 23.33
C ILE A 376 -0.49 1.91 22.83
N PHE A 377 -0.68 3.19 23.11
CA PHE A 377 -1.85 3.95 22.66
C PHE A 377 -1.93 4.00 21.13
N ASN A 378 -0.82 4.26 20.42
CA ASN A 378 -0.79 4.28 18.96
C ASN A 378 -1.17 2.91 18.37
N ILE A 379 -0.71 1.82 18.99
CA ILE A 379 -1.00 0.45 18.54
C ILE A 379 -2.47 0.13 18.78
N LEU A 380 -3.01 0.42 19.93
CA LEU A 380 -4.43 0.23 20.25
C LEU A 380 -5.33 1.07 19.34
N PHE A 381 -4.98 2.34 19.14
CA PHE A 381 -5.72 3.22 18.23
C PHE A 381 -5.67 2.72 16.78
N TYR A 382 -4.53 2.22 16.34
CA TYR A 382 -4.39 1.60 15.02
C TYR A 382 -5.34 0.41 14.86
N LEU A 383 -5.36 -0.51 15.81
CA LEU A 383 -6.16 -1.72 15.76
C LEU A 383 -7.67 -1.45 15.85
N LEU A 384 -8.08 -0.50 16.70
CA LEU A 384 -9.50 -0.27 17.01
C LEU A 384 -10.16 0.77 16.08
N ILE A 385 -9.44 1.83 15.75
CA ILE A 385 -10.02 3.01 15.10
C ILE A 385 -9.47 3.20 13.68
N TYR A 386 -8.15 3.17 13.51
CA TYR A 386 -7.53 3.47 12.22
C TYR A 386 -8.01 2.55 11.10
N LEU A 387 -8.08 1.25 11.37
CA LEU A 387 -8.57 0.26 10.39
C LEU A 387 -10.07 0.42 10.12
N ALA A 388 -10.86 0.86 11.10
CA ALA A 388 -12.30 1.07 10.94
C ALA A 388 -12.66 2.26 10.02
N VAL A 389 -11.69 3.15 9.72
CA VAL A 389 -11.91 4.28 8.78
C VAL A 389 -11.89 3.82 7.32
N TYR A 390 -11.24 2.70 6.99
CA TYR A 390 -11.08 2.24 5.60
C TYR A 390 -12.39 1.99 4.85
N PRO A 391 -13.43 1.33 5.42
CA PRO A 391 -14.71 1.16 4.75
C PRO A 391 -15.37 2.49 4.37
N PHE A 392 -15.25 3.53 5.21
CA PHE A 392 -15.76 4.86 4.87
C PHE A 392 -15.01 5.45 3.67
N ILE A 393 -13.67 5.32 3.62
CA ILE A 393 -12.88 5.76 2.48
C ILE A 393 -13.32 5.04 1.20
N MET A 394 -13.65 3.74 1.27
CA MET A 394 -14.16 2.96 0.14
C MET A 394 -15.48 3.51 -0.39
N VAL A 395 -16.43 3.89 0.47
CA VAL A 395 -17.70 4.52 0.06
C VAL A 395 -17.42 5.80 -0.73
N PHE A 396 -16.54 6.68 -0.20
CA PHE A 396 -16.17 7.91 -0.92
C PHE A 396 -15.41 7.63 -2.23
N ALA A 397 -14.61 6.59 -2.29
CA ALA A 397 -13.91 6.20 -3.51
C ALA A 397 -14.90 5.72 -4.58
N ILE A 398 -15.89 4.91 -4.21
CA ILE A 398 -16.94 4.43 -5.11
C ILE A 398 -17.78 5.59 -5.62
N THR A 399 -18.20 6.51 -4.75
CA THR A 399 -18.98 7.68 -5.17
C THR A 399 -18.24 8.57 -6.14
N ASP A 400 -16.94 8.79 -5.93
CA ASP A 400 -16.09 9.56 -6.85
C ASP A 400 -15.90 8.82 -8.19
N LEU A 401 -15.76 7.50 -8.17
CA LEU A 401 -15.63 6.68 -9.37
C LEU A 401 -16.91 6.76 -10.23
N ILE A 402 -18.09 6.62 -9.60
CA ILE A 402 -19.40 6.71 -10.29
C ILE A 402 -19.59 8.11 -10.87
N ARG A 403 -19.23 9.15 -10.13
CA ARG A 403 -19.33 10.56 -10.57
C ARG A 403 -18.24 10.97 -11.56
N LYS A 404 -17.37 10.06 -12.00
CA LYS A 404 -16.24 10.32 -12.92
C LYS A 404 -15.32 11.48 -12.45
N LYS A 405 -15.29 11.75 -11.13
CA LYS A 405 -14.44 12.80 -10.52
C LYS A 405 -12.99 12.37 -10.27
N GLY A 406 -12.62 11.12 -10.57
CA GLY A 406 -11.30 10.57 -10.37
C GLY A 406 -10.30 11.07 -11.41
N LYS A 407 -9.89 12.34 -11.33
CA LYS A 407 -8.73 12.86 -12.09
C LYS A 407 -7.56 13.04 -11.14
N TRP A 408 -6.36 12.76 -11.63
CA TRP A 408 -5.11 13.16 -10.97
C TRP A 408 -5.09 14.70 -10.87
N ARG A 409 -4.83 15.22 -9.69
CA ARG A 409 -4.49 16.63 -9.46
C ARG A 409 -3.13 16.71 -8.84
#